data_e63af1d68404e941cfe7ec1302b97b72
#
_entry.id   e63af1d68404e941cfe7ec1302b97b72
#
_cell.length_a   1.000
_cell.length_b   1.000
_cell.length_c   1.000
_cell.angle_alpha   90.00
_cell.angle_beta   90.00
_cell.angle_gamma   90.00
#
_symmetry.space_group_name_H-M   'P 1'
#
loop_
_entity.id
_entity.type
_entity.pdbx_description
1 polymer ?
#
loop_
_entity_poly.entity_id
_entity_poly.type
_entity_poly.pdbx_seq_one_letter_code
_entity_poly.pdbx_strand_id
1 'polypeptide(L)'
;MASMAGFYCVYNGPEGLKRAADTAHLAAATVADALQAMDYKLAAADFFDTLEVSAEAAVVQSLALENGINFYYPTEGSVRMSFDEVTTPEEVAEVIRIFATAKGRKAKAVKPVTESRVPAALRRRTAYLSEAVFNTYRSESDLMRYIKKLELRDISLANSMISLGSCTMKLNAAALMQPLSLAGFQMMHPFAPADQAEGYMQLIKELENDLATITGFAACSLQPNSGAAGEYAGLMLIRA
;
A
#
# COMPACT_ATOMS: atom_id res chain seq x y z
N MET A 1 1.43 4.08 -13.47
CA MET A 1 1.70 4.69 -12.15
C MET A 1 1.63 6.23 -12.21
N ALA A 2 2.41 6.94 -13.04
CA ALA A 2 2.40 8.42 -13.07
C ALA A 2 1.02 9.04 -13.32
N SER A 3 0.26 8.53 -14.30
CA SER A 3 -1.10 8.99 -14.57
C SER A 3 -2.05 8.77 -13.38
N MET A 4 -1.94 7.61 -12.69
CA MET A 4 -2.75 7.34 -11.51
C MET A 4 -2.42 8.31 -10.37
N ALA A 5 -1.14 8.60 -10.12
CA ALA A 5 -0.71 9.59 -9.13
C ALA A 5 -1.25 10.98 -9.49
N GLY A 6 -1.21 11.36 -10.78
CA GLY A 6 -1.81 12.61 -11.27
C GLY A 6 -3.32 12.69 -10.99
N PHE A 7 -4.07 11.65 -11.30
CA PHE A 7 -5.52 11.61 -11.02
C PHE A 7 -5.83 11.56 -9.53
N TYR A 8 -5.00 10.89 -8.73
CA TYR A 8 -5.12 10.92 -7.27
C TYR A 8 -4.98 12.36 -6.74
N CYS A 9 -3.99 13.11 -7.24
CA CYS A 9 -3.83 14.52 -6.91
C CYS A 9 -5.01 15.39 -7.41
N VAL A 10 -5.54 15.12 -8.60
CA VAL A 10 -6.71 15.82 -9.14
C VAL A 10 -7.95 15.61 -8.27
N TYR A 11 -8.19 14.36 -7.85
CA TYR A 11 -9.36 14.01 -7.05
C TYR A 11 -9.27 14.55 -5.62
N ASN A 12 -8.15 14.33 -4.94
CA ASN A 12 -7.95 14.70 -3.54
C ASN A 12 -7.62 16.18 -3.36
N GLY A 13 -6.86 16.77 -4.28
CA GLY A 13 -6.32 18.11 -4.18
C GLY A 13 -5.43 18.34 -2.98
N PRO A 14 -4.99 19.58 -2.74
CA PRO A 14 -4.06 19.89 -1.66
C PRO A 14 -4.62 19.53 -0.28
N GLU A 15 -5.89 19.81 -0.03
CA GLU A 15 -6.53 19.54 1.26
C GLU A 15 -6.77 18.05 1.51
N GLY A 16 -7.12 17.27 0.47
CA GLY A 16 -7.28 15.82 0.58
C GLY A 16 -5.95 15.13 0.88
N LEU A 17 -4.89 15.50 0.18
CA LEU A 17 -3.55 14.99 0.43
C LEU A 17 -3.06 15.34 1.85
N LYS A 18 -3.35 16.57 2.30
CA LYS A 18 -3.03 16.97 3.66
C LYS A 18 -3.77 16.13 4.70
N ARG A 19 -5.08 15.88 4.50
CA ARG A 19 -5.86 15.02 5.41
C ARG A 19 -5.30 13.60 5.46
N ALA A 20 -4.96 12.99 4.31
CA ALA A 20 -4.35 11.67 4.26
C ALA A 20 -3.04 11.64 5.07
N ALA A 21 -2.17 12.61 4.85
CA ALA A 21 -0.91 12.75 5.58
C ALA A 21 -1.11 12.97 7.08
N ASP A 22 -2.06 13.84 7.47
CA ASP A 22 -2.37 14.10 8.87
C ASP A 22 -2.92 12.82 9.56
N THR A 23 -3.79 12.06 8.90
CA THR A 23 -4.34 10.80 9.46
C THR A 23 -3.21 9.82 9.79
N ALA A 24 -2.34 9.54 8.84
CA ALA A 24 -1.20 8.64 9.05
C ALA A 24 -0.28 9.12 10.18
N HIS A 25 0.09 10.41 10.15
CA HIS A 25 0.99 10.99 11.15
C HIS A 25 0.39 11.01 12.56
N LEU A 26 -0.89 11.40 12.70
CA LEU A 26 -1.53 11.49 14.02
C LEU A 26 -1.79 10.10 14.61
N ALA A 27 -2.05 9.08 13.80
CA ALA A 27 -2.10 7.69 14.23
C ALA A 27 -0.74 7.26 14.82
N ALA A 28 0.35 7.46 14.04
CA ALA A 28 1.70 7.19 14.51
C ALA A 28 2.04 7.95 15.81
N ALA A 29 1.74 9.23 15.88
CA ALA A 29 2.00 10.05 17.06
C ALA A 29 1.22 9.57 18.29
N THR A 30 -0.02 9.13 18.11
CA THR A 30 -0.85 8.59 19.19
C THR A 30 -0.27 7.29 19.74
N VAL A 31 0.16 6.39 18.85
CA VAL A 31 0.84 5.14 19.26
C VAL A 31 2.17 5.46 19.92
N ALA A 32 2.97 6.36 19.36
CA ALA A 32 4.27 6.75 19.93
C ALA A 32 4.15 7.23 21.38
N ASP A 33 3.17 8.11 21.67
CA ASP A 33 2.91 8.61 23.03
C ASP A 33 2.52 7.50 23.99
N ALA A 34 1.62 6.64 23.54
CA ALA A 34 1.17 5.53 24.37
C ALA A 34 2.32 4.56 24.69
N LEU A 35 3.18 4.26 23.69
CA LEU A 35 4.32 3.37 23.87
C LEU A 35 5.38 4.00 24.79
N GLN A 36 5.68 5.28 24.62
CA GLN A 36 6.59 6.00 25.52
C GLN A 36 6.08 6.05 26.97
N ALA A 37 4.76 6.25 27.15
CA ALA A 37 4.13 6.20 28.47
C ALA A 37 4.19 4.79 29.13
N MET A 38 4.44 3.77 28.35
CA MET A 38 4.68 2.40 28.80
C MET A 38 6.16 2.04 28.86
N ASP A 39 7.06 3.02 28.83
CA ASP A 39 8.53 2.86 28.88
C ASP A 39 9.12 2.09 27.71
N TYR A 40 8.50 2.17 26.53
CA TYR A 40 9.11 1.74 25.29
C TYR A 40 10.02 2.84 24.72
N LYS A 41 11.13 2.45 24.10
CA LYS A 41 12.05 3.37 23.46
C LYS A 41 11.80 3.36 21.94
N LEU A 42 11.60 4.54 21.38
CA LEU A 42 11.56 4.72 19.93
C LEU A 42 13.00 4.85 19.41
N ALA A 43 13.25 4.29 18.23
CA ALA A 43 14.55 4.35 17.56
C ALA A 43 14.88 5.77 17.09
N ALA A 44 13.85 6.57 16.75
CA ALA A 44 13.99 7.96 16.32
C ALA A 44 13.06 8.87 17.13
N ALA A 45 13.52 10.08 17.43
CA ALA A 45 12.71 11.10 18.07
C ALA A 45 11.73 11.76 17.09
N ASP A 46 12.18 11.95 15.85
CA ASP A 46 11.39 12.52 14.77
C ASP A 46 10.94 11.40 13.82
N PHE A 47 9.67 11.38 13.48
CA PHE A 47 9.06 10.41 12.58
C PHE A 47 7.90 11.06 11.83
N PHE A 48 7.45 10.40 10.76
CA PHE A 48 6.23 10.81 10.08
C PHE A 48 5.09 9.79 10.33
N ASP A 49 5.11 8.67 9.65
CA ASP A 49 4.09 7.62 9.70
C ASP A 49 4.63 6.27 10.22
N THR A 50 5.93 6.14 10.31
CA THR A 50 6.60 4.88 10.65
C THR A 50 7.33 4.99 11.97
N LEU A 51 7.06 4.02 12.85
CA LEU A 51 7.71 3.88 14.16
C LEU A 51 8.57 2.62 14.18
N GLU A 52 9.74 2.73 14.76
CA GLU A 52 10.53 1.57 15.19
C GLU A 52 10.72 1.64 16.71
N VAL A 53 10.41 0.53 17.37
CA VAL A 53 10.30 0.43 18.81
C VAL A 53 11.20 -0.69 19.31
N SER A 54 11.97 -0.42 20.37
CA SER A 54 12.73 -1.46 21.07
C SER A 54 11.77 -2.34 21.87
N ALA A 55 11.57 -3.58 21.43
CA ALA A 55 10.70 -4.56 22.05
C ALA A 55 11.17 -5.98 21.71
N GLU A 56 10.81 -6.95 22.54
CA GLU A 56 11.05 -8.37 22.26
C GLU A 56 10.13 -8.81 21.09
N ALA A 57 10.75 -9.00 19.93
CA ALA A 57 10.05 -9.26 18.67
C ALA A 57 9.15 -10.50 18.75
N ALA A 58 9.63 -11.60 19.29
CA ALA A 58 8.89 -12.85 19.37
C ALA A 58 7.59 -12.74 20.19
N VAL A 59 7.64 -12.03 21.33
CA VAL A 59 6.45 -11.80 22.18
C VAL A 59 5.44 -10.92 21.47
N VAL A 60 5.88 -9.81 20.86
CA VAL A 60 5.00 -8.92 20.13
C VAL A 60 4.42 -9.60 18.90
N GLN A 61 5.22 -10.41 18.19
CA GLN A 61 4.78 -11.15 17.02
C GLN A 61 3.67 -12.15 17.33
N SER A 62 3.82 -12.94 18.38
CA SER A 62 2.78 -13.90 18.79
C SER A 62 1.47 -13.18 19.08
N LEU A 63 1.50 -12.11 19.88
CA LEU A 63 0.32 -11.32 20.21
C LEU A 63 -0.30 -10.62 19.00
N ALA A 64 0.52 -10.12 18.09
CA ALA A 64 0.06 -9.45 16.87
C ALA A 64 -0.66 -10.44 15.96
N LEU A 65 -0.08 -11.63 15.72
CA LEU A 65 -0.68 -12.68 14.90
C LEU A 65 -2.02 -13.19 15.48
N GLU A 66 -2.11 -13.36 16.80
CA GLU A 66 -3.38 -13.70 17.48
C GLU A 66 -4.50 -12.66 17.25
N ASN A 67 -4.12 -11.42 16.93
CA ASN A 67 -5.05 -10.32 16.66
C ASN A 67 -5.10 -9.92 15.17
N GLY A 68 -4.58 -10.77 14.27
CA GLY A 68 -4.65 -10.56 12.82
C GLY A 68 -3.80 -9.39 12.31
N ILE A 69 -2.74 -9.01 13.04
CA ILE A 69 -1.85 -7.90 12.69
C ILE A 69 -0.46 -8.42 12.38
N ASN A 70 0.13 -7.95 11.30
CA ASN A 70 1.54 -8.17 10.97
C ASN A 70 2.33 -6.89 11.20
N PHE A 71 3.45 -7.00 11.92
CA PHE A 71 4.49 -5.97 11.97
C PHE A 71 5.73 -6.41 11.20
N TYR A 72 6.64 -5.49 10.96
CA TYR A 72 7.96 -5.81 10.47
C TYR A 72 8.93 -5.93 11.66
N TYR A 73 9.75 -6.97 11.65
CA TYR A 73 10.69 -7.30 12.73
C TYR A 73 12.13 -7.21 12.21
N PRO A 74 12.76 -6.01 12.26
CA PRO A 74 14.14 -5.81 11.75
C PRO A 74 15.17 -6.66 12.47
N THR A 75 14.98 -6.84 13.78
CA THR A 75 15.84 -7.64 14.68
C THR A 75 14.98 -8.31 15.75
N GLU A 76 15.59 -9.22 16.53
CA GLU A 76 14.94 -9.84 17.70
C GLU A 76 14.53 -8.81 18.79
N GLY A 77 15.19 -7.66 18.81
CA GLY A 77 14.96 -6.58 19.78
C GLY A 77 14.19 -5.38 19.25
N SER A 78 13.66 -5.41 18.02
CA SER A 78 12.95 -4.27 17.46
C SER A 78 11.73 -4.68 16.64
N VAL A 79 10.71 -3.83 16.70
CA VAL A 79 9.45 -3.94 15.95
C VAL A 79 9.21 -2.64 15.20
N ARG A 80 8.92 -2.73 13.91
CA ARG A 80 8.59 -1.58 13.07
C ARG A 80 7.16 -1.68 12.57
N MET A 81 6.46 -0.55 12.58
CA MET A 81 5.08 -0.42 12.13
C MET A 81 4.89 0.87 11.36
N SER A 82 4.03 0.86 10.35
CA SER A 82 3.67 2.03 9.56
C SER A 82 2.17 2.21 9.57
N PHE A 83 1.74 3.47 9.51
CA PHE A 83 0.35 3.89 9.49
C PHE A 83 0.06 4.61 8.19
N ASP A 84 -1.18 4.55 7.75
CA ASP A 84 -1.65 5.15 6.50
C ASP A 84 -2.96 5.92 6.69
N GLU A 85 -3.51 6.43 5.58
CA GLU A 85 -4.74 7.21 5.59
C GLU A 85 -6.01 6.39 5.85
N VAL A 86 -5.93 5.06 5.81
CA VAL A 86 -7.06 4.17 6.13
C VAL A 86 -6.98 3.59 7.55
N THR A 87 -5.92 3.89 8.27
CA THR A 87 -5.75 3.46 9.67
C THR A 87 -6.86 4.02 10.55
N THR A 88 -7.58 3.14 11.22
CA THR A 88 -8.72 3.48 12.09
C THR A 88 -8.31 3.70 13.54
N PRO A 89 -9.12 4.43 14.33
CA PRO A 89 -8.90 4.56 15.78
C PRO A 89 -8.90 3.22 16.50
N GLU A 90 -9.69 2.26 16.05
CA GLU A 90 -9.79 0.90 16.59
C GLU A 90 -8.49 0.13 16.37
N GLU A 91 -7.87 0.23 15.21
CA GLU A 91 -6.56 -0.37 14.91
C GLU A 91 -5.45 0.27 15.74
N VAL A 92 -5.48 1.60 15.90
CA VAL A 92 -4.54 2.31 16.80
C VAL A 92 -4.67 1.78 18.23
N ALA A 93 -5.88 1.61 18.73
CA ALA A 93 -6.13 1.09 20.08
C ALA A 93 -5.65 -0.36 20.22
N GLU A 94 -5.84 -1.17 19.18
CA GLU A 94 -5.42 -2.56 19.14
C GLU A 94 -3.90 -2.70 19.16
N VAL A 95 -3.19 -1.90 18.35
CA VAL A 95 -1.72 -1.84 18.37
C VAL A 95 -1.23 -1.52 19.79
N ILE A 96 -1.79 -0.49 20.43
CA ILE A 96 -1.43 -0.12 21.80
C ILE A 96 -1.71 -1.24 22.79
N ARG A 97 -2.82 -1.98 22.61
CA ARG A 97 -3.19 -3.12 23.46
C ARG A 97 -2.19 -4.27 23.35
N ILE A 98 -1.73 -4.58 22.15
CA ILE A 98 -0.69 -5.60 21.91
C ILE A 98 0.58 -5.28 22.71
N PHE A 99 1.08 -4.07 22.58
CA PHE A 99 2.29 -3.66 23.30
C PHE A 99 2.09 -3.57 24.82
N ALA A 100 0.91 -3.17 25.29
CA ALA A 100 0.59 -3.20 26.72
C ALA A 100 0.61 -4.63 27.24
N THR A 101 -0.01 -5.56 26.53
CA THR A 101 -0.05 -6.99 26.89
C THR A 101 1.35 -7.60 26.89
N ALA A 102 2.20 -7.27 25.92
CA ALA A 102 3.59 -7.72 25.85
C ALA A 102 4.41 -7.32 27.09
N LYS A 103 4.03 -6.23 27.78
CA LYS A 103 4.62 -5.82 29.08
C LYS A 103 3.83 -6.31 30.29
N GLY A 104 2.84 -7.18 30.12
CA GLY A 104 2.00 -7.64 31.23
C GLY A 104 1.13 -6.52 31.84
N ARG A 105 0.86 -5.46 31.08
CA ARG A 105 0.05 -4.31 31.50
C ARG A 105 -1.31 -4.32 30.81
N LYS A 106 -2.29 -3.69 31.42
CA LYS A 106 -3.56 -3.37 30.73
C LYS A 106 -3.41 -2.07 29.95
N ALA A 107 -3.87 -2.05 28.72
CA ALA A 107 -3.94 -0.82 27.95
C ALA A 107 -4.85 0.19 28.65
N LYS A 108 -4.38 1.41 28.79
CA LYS A 108 -5.19 2.54 29.25
C LYS A 108 -5.88 3.18 28.06
N ALA A 109 -7.02 3.82 28.28
CA ALA A 109 -7.64 4.64 27.26
C ALA A 109 -6.64 5.72 26.80
N VAL A 110 -6.38 5.77 25.50
CA VAL A 110 -5.42 6.71 24.92
C VAL A 110 -6.19 7.90 24.37
N LYS A 111 -5.75 9.09 24.70
CA LYS A 111 -6.28 10.30 24.10
C LYS A 111 -5.58 10.49 22.75
N PRO A 112 -6.33 10.58 21.64
CA PRO A 112 -5.72 10.81 20.33
C PRO A 112 -4.92 12.11 20.30
N VAL A 113 -3.78 12.08 19.64
CA VAL A 113 -3.00 13.27 19.32
C VAL A 113 -3.71 14.02 18.21
N THR A 114 -3.89 15.33 18.39
CA THR A 114 -4.61 16.20 17.44
C THR A 114 -3.71 17.22 16.75
N GLU A 115 -2.46 17.33 17.19
CA GLU A 115 -1.49 18.26 16.63
C GLU A 115 -0.28 17.51 16.05
N SER A 116 0.14 17.93 14.87
CA SER A 116 1.30 17.35 14.19
C SER A 116 2.57 17.51 15.02
N ARG A 117 3.35 16.44 15.14
CA ARG A 117 4.68 16.40 15.78
C ARG A 117 5.83 16.58 14.81
N VAL A 118 5.53 16.76 13.51
CA VAL A 118 6.58 17.08 12.52
C VAL A 118 7.28 18.38 12.97
N PRO A 119 8.61 18.40 13.07
CA PRO A 119 9.37 19.60 13.44
C PRO A 119 9.00 20.79 12.57
N ALA A 120 8.90 21.97 13.16
CA ALA A 120 8.48 23.19 12.46
C ALA A 120 9.37 23.52 11.25
N ALA A 121 10.65 23.16 11.32
CA ALA A 121 11.62 23.33 10.22
C ALA A 121 11.32 22.44 9.00
N LEU A 122 10.66 21.28 9.22
CA LEU A 122 10.32 20.32 8.17
C LEU A 122 8.89 20.49 7.65
N ARG A 123 8.08 21.34 8.28
CA ARG A 123 6.72 21.59 7.82
C ARG A 123 6.70 22.40 6.54
N ARG A 124 5.92 21.98 5.57
CA ARG A 124 5.72 22.75 4.34
C ARG A 124 5.04 24.09 4.64
N ARG A 125 5.60 25.16 4.11
CA ARG A 125 5.09 26.53 4.24
C ARG A 125 4.62 27.12 2.92
N THR A 126 4.92 26.46 1.80
CA THR A 126 4.55 26.91 0.45
C THR A 126 3.26 26.25 -0.02
N ALA A 127 2.45 26.98 -0.77
CA ALA A 127 1.31 26.42 -1.49
C ALA A 127 1.77 25.36 -2.50
N TYR A 128 0.92 24.41 -2.80
CA TYR A 128 1.14 23.36 -3.79
C TYR A 128 -0.20 23.00 -4.43
N LEU A 129 -0.15 22.42 -5.65
CA LEU A 129 -1.33 22.05 -6.43
C LEU A 129 -2.34 23.22 -6.52
N SER A 130 -1.83 24.44 -6.78
CA SER A 130 -2.62 25.66 -6.88
C SER A 130 -3.39 25.78 -8.18
N GLU A 131 -3.05 24.99 -9.20
CA GLU A 131 -3.70 24.99 -10.50
C GLU A 131 -5.17 24.53 -10.40
N ALA A 132 -6.03 25.13 -11.24
CA ALA A 132 -7.46 24.89 -11.21
C ALA A 132 -7.83 23.39 -11.33
N VAL A 133 -7.06 22.61 -12.09
CA VAL A 133 -7.31 21.17 -12.27
C VAL A 133 -7.29 20.40 -10.95
N PHE A 134 -6.44 20.76 -10.00
CA PHE A 134 -6.36 20.13 -8.68
C PHE A 134 -7.40 20.64 -7.68
N ASN A 135 -8.26 21.57 -8.11
CA ASN A 135 -9.24 22.24 -7.25
C ASN A 135 -10.67 22.17 -7.80
N THR A 136 -10.90 21.43 -8.88
CA THR A 136 -12.19 21.39 -9.59
C THR A 136 -12.91 20.04 -9.44
N TYR A 137 -12.23 18.93 -9.66
CA TYR A 137 -12.85 17.60 -9.82
C TYR A 137 -12.84 16.83 -8.51
N ARG A 138 -13.86 17.05 -7.66
CA ARG A 138 -13.95 16.51 -6.29
C ARG A 138 -14.97 15.40 -6.10
N SER A 139 -15.77 15.10 -7.12
CA SER A 139 -16.72 13.98 -7.11
C SER A 139 -16.30 12.92 -8.11
N GLU A 140 -16.73 11.68 -7.88
CA GLU A 140 -16.50 10.57 -8.83
C GLU A 140 -17.00 10.93 -10.23
N SER A 141 -18.22 11.46 -10.32
CA SER A 141 -18.81 11.83 -11.61
C SER A 141 -18.01 12.90 -12.33
N ASP A 142 -17.48 13.90 -11.63
CA ASP A 142 -16.66 14.94 -12.25
C ASP A 142 -15.32 14.41 -12.69
N LEU A 143 -14.70 13.55 -11.89
CA LEU A 143 -13.44 12.89 -12.25
C LEU A 143 -13.62 11.99 -13.47
N MET A 144 -14.67 11.17 -13.51
CA MET A 144 -14.97 10.31 -14.66
C MET A 144 -15.18 11.11 -15.95
N ARG A 145 -15.94 12.22 -15.88
CA ARG A 145 -16.12 13.13 -17.01
C ARG A 145 -14.81 13.79 -17.44
N TYR A 146 -13.97 14.14 -16.49
CA TYR A 146 -12.66 14.72 -16.77
C TYR A 146 -11.74 13.71 -17.47
N ILE A 147 -11.68 12.48 -16.98
CA ILE A 147 -10.93 11.39 -17.61
C ILE A 147 -11.41 11.16 -19.04
N LYS A 148 -12.74 11.09 -19.25
CA LYS A 148 -13.33 10.93 -20.58
C LYS A 148 -13.02 12.12 -21.52
N LYS A 149 -13.01 13.33 -20.99
CA LYS A 149 -12.61 14.54 -21.75
C LYS A 149 -11.15 14.47 -22.21
N LEU A 150 -10.25 13.92 -21.39
CA LEU A 150 -8.84 13.72 -21.77
C LEU A 150 -8.70 12.60 -22.79
N GLU A 151 -9.40 11.48 -22.60
CA GLU A 151 -9.42 10.35 -23.53
C GLU A 151 -9.86 10.80 -24.94
N LEU A 152 -10.87 11.66 -25.04
CA LEU A 152 -11.38 12.16 -26.33
C LEU A 152 -10.41 13.13 -27.05
N ARG A 153 -9.35 13.57 -26.42
CA ARG A 153 -8.31 14.42 -27.04
C ARG A 153 -7.26 13.62 -27.82
N ASP A 154 -7.23 12.33 -27.60
CA ASP A 154 -6.28 11.42 -28.21
C ASP A 154 -7.01 10.15 -28.71
N ILE A 155 -6.27 9.23 -29.29
CA ILE A 155 -6.80 7.98 -29.79
C ILE A 155 -6.93 6.99 -28.62
N SER A 156 -8.18 6.59 -28.34
CA SER A 156 -8.44 5.54 -27.35
C SER A 156 -8.59 4.17 -28.02
N LEU A 157 -8.34 3.10 -27.28
CA LEU A 157 -8.55 1.72 -27.76
C LEU A 157 -10.01 1.46 -28.17
N ALA A 158 -10.97 2.17 -27.58
CA ALA A 158 -12.40 2.04 -27.91
C ALA A 158 -12.74 2.64 -29.30
N ASN A 159 -11.97 3.64 -29.76
CA ASN A 159 -12.25 4.41 -30.97
C ASN A 159 -11.16 4.26 -32.05
N SER A 160 -10.19 3.39 -31.85
CA SER A 160 -9.08 3.20 -32.78
C SER A 160 -9.10 1.83 -33.44
N MET A 161 -8.61 1.79 -34.67
CA MET A 161 -8.35 0.55 -35.42
C MET A 161 -6.84 0.24 -35.47
N ILE A 162 -6.10 0.64 -34.45
CA ILE A 162 -4.65 0.45 -34.41
C ILE A 162 -4.35 -1.03 -34.22
N SER A 163 -3.70 -1.63 -35.18
CA SER A 163 -3.12 -2.96 -35.06
C SER A 163 -1.79 -2.86 -34.33
N LEU A 164 -1.84 -2.90 -33.00
CA LEU A 164 -0.66 -2.84 -32.16
C LEU A 164 -0.19 -4.25 -31.79
N GLY A 165 1.12 -4.38 -31.58
CA GLY A 165 1.76 -5.61 -31.15
C GLY A 165 1.43 -6.00 -29.69
N SER A 166 2.27 -6.82 -29.12
CA SER A 166 2.04 -7.51 -27.83
C SER A 166 1.94 -6.60 -26.61
N CYS A 167 2.53 -5.42 -26.62
CA CYS A 167 2.60 -4.53 -25.44
C CYS A 167 1.31 -3.78 -25.14
N THR A 168 0.27 -3.94 -25.94
CA THR A 168 -1.00 -3.27 -25.71
C THR A 168 -1.96 -4.20 -25.01
N MET A 169 -2.49 -3.75 -23.89
CA MET A 169 -3.67 -4.38 -23.31
C MET A 169 -4.83 -4.19 -24.27
N LYS A 170 -5.24 -5.26 -24.93
CA LYS A 170 -6.41 -5.26 -25.79
C LYS A 170 -7.66 -4.99 -24.95
N LEU A 171 -8.76 -4.62 -25.58
CA LEU A 171 -10.04 -4.46 -24.91
C LEU A 171 -10.46 -5.78 -24.28
N ASN A 172 -10.31 -5.90 -23.00
CA ASN A 172 -10.83 -7.00 -22.21
C ASN A 172 -12.22 -6.66 -21.69
N ALA A 173 -13.06 -7.68 -21.49
CA ALA A 173 -14.34 -7.47 -20.83
C ALA A 173 -14.11 -6.93 -19.40
N ALA A 174 -14.87 -5.90 -19.00
CA ALA A 174 -14.74 -5.30 -17.66
C ALA A 174 -14.92 -6.35 -16.55
N ALA A 175 -15.74 -7.37 -16.77
CA ALA A 175 -15.94 -8.47 -15.84
C ALA A 175 -14.65 -9.25 -15.51
N LEU A 176 -13.67 -9.30 -16.43
CA LEU A 176 -12.37 -9.95 -16.19
C LEU A 176 -11.49 -9.15 -15.21
N MET A 177 -11.77 -7.85 -15.07
CA MET A 177 -11.05 -6.98 -14.14
C MET A 177 -11.70 -6.94 -12.74
N GLN A 178 -12.95 -7.41 -12.63
CA GLN A 178 -13.70 -7.35 -11.37
C GLN A 178 -13.03 -8.09 -10.19
N PRO A 179 -12.38 -9.25 -10.39
CA PRO A 179 -11.68 -9.92 -9.28
C PRO A 179 -10.61 -9.08 -8.62
N LEU A 180 -9.99 -8.12 -9.33
CA LEU A 180 -8.99 -7.21 -8.77
C LEU A 180 -9.55 -6.29 -7.66
N SER A 181 -10.87 -6.09 -7.63
CA SER A 181 -11.54 -5.29 -6.60
C SER A 181 -11.93 -6.08 -5.35
N LEU A 182 -11.73 -7.40 -5.34
CA LEU A 182 -11.98 -8.22 -4.16
C LEU A 182 -10.93 -7.94 -3.08
N ALA A 183 -11.37 -7.71 -1.85
CA ALA A 183 -10.48 -7.34 -0.74
C ALA A 183 -9.34 -8.34 -0.53
N GLY A 184 -9.60 -9.65 -0.66
CA GLY A 184 -8.56 -10.68 -0.53
C GLY A 184 -7.43 -10.58 -1.57
N PHE A 185 -7.67 -9.94 -2.73
CA PHE A 185 -6.63 -9.67 -3.72
C PHE A 185 -6.06 -8.25 -3.61
N GLN A 186 -6.93 -7.26 -3.40
CA GLN A 186 -6.53 -5.86 -3.42
C GLN A 186 -5.77 -5.44 -2.17
N MET A 187 -6.14 -5.97 -1.00
CA MET A 187 -5.62 -5.54 0.30
C MET A 187 -4.44 -6.38 0.79
N MET A 188 -3.95 -7.33 -0.01
CA MET A 188 -2.82 -8.17 0.38
C MET A 188 -1.51 -7.39 0.29
N HIS A 189 -0.78 -7.32 1.41
CA HIS A 189 0.55 -6.72 1.41
C HIS A 189 1.55 -7.60 0.64
N PRO A 190 2.45 -7.04 -0.19
CA PRO A 190 3.41 -7.83 -0.99
C PRO A 190 4.35 -8.72 -0.19
N PHE A 191 4.61 -8.36 1.06
CA PHE A 191 5.45 -9.13 1.99
C PHE A 191 4.65 -9.81 3.09
N ALA A 192 3.36 -10.07 2.87
CA ALA A 192 2.59 -10.91 3.78
C ALA A 192 3.25 -12.30 3.90
N PRO A 193 3.23 -12.92 5.09
CA PRO A 193 3.71 -14.29 5.27
C PRO A 193 3.04 -15.26 4.29
N ALA A 194 3.80 -16.25 3.81
CA ALA A 194 3.34 -17.17 2.77
C ALA A 194 2.10 -17.98 3.17
N ASP A 195 2.00 -18.35 4.43
CA ASP A 195 0.86 -19.03 5.03
C ASP A 195 -0.42 -18.17 5.07
N GLN A 196 -0.29 -16.85 4.97
CA GLN A 196 -1.40 -15.90 4.85
C GLN A 196 -1.75 -15.59 3.39
N ALA A 197 -0.94 -16.03 2.43
CA ALA A 197 -1.07 -15.76 1.00
C ALA A 197 -1.32 -17.02 0.16
N GLU A 198 -1.84 -18.10 0.75
CA GLU A 198 -2.01 -19.40 0.08
C GLU A 198 -2.82 -19.29 -1.22
N GLY A 199 -3.90 -18.51 -1.23
CA GLY A 199 -4.72 -18.30 -2.44
C GLY A 199 -3.96 -17.65 -3.59
N TYR A 200 -3.07 -16.70 -3.31
CA TYR A 200 -2.17 -16.12 -4.31
C TYR A 200 -1.16 -17.15 -4.82
N MET A 201 -0.57 -17.91 -3.93
CA MET A 201 0.42 -18.94 -4.30
C MET A 201 -0.23 -20.04 -5.16
N GLN A 202 -1.45 -20.44 -4.83
CA GLN A 202 -2.22 -21.39 -5.63
C GLN A 202 -2.51 -20.83 -7.03
N LEU A 203 -3.05 -19.60 -7.12
CA LEU A 203 -3.34 -18.93 -8.40
C LEU A 203 -2.10 -18.86 -9.30
N ILE A 204 -0.96 -18.42 -8.75
CA ILE A 204 0.31 -18.34 -9.48
C ILE A 204 0.73 -19.72 -9.99
N LYS A 205 0.69 -20.74 -9.13
CA LYS A 205 1.11 -22.10 -9.47
C LYS A 205 0.23 -22.74 -10.54
N GLU A 206 -1.08 -22.56 -10.44
CA GLU A 206 -2.02 -23.07 -11.43
C GLU A 206 -1.77 -22.40 -12.79
N LEU A 207 -1.62 -21.07 -12.84
CA LEU A 207 -1.36 -20.34 -14.07
C LEU A 207 0.00 -20.72 -14.69
N GLU A 208 1.04 -20.90 -13.91
CA GLU A 208 2.35 -21.38 -14.41
C GLU A 208 2.23 -22.77 -15.05
N ASN A 209 1.49 -23.67 -14.43
CA ASN A 209 1.25 -25.01 -14.95
C ASN A 209 0.42 -25.00 -16.26
N ASP A 210 -0.63 -24.18 -16.30
CA ASP A 210 -1.48 -24.03 -17.49
C ASP A 210 -0.68 -23.48 -18.67
N LEU A 211 0.11 -22.43 -18.44
CA LEU A 211 0.97 -21.85 -19.48
C LEU A 211 2.04 -22.84 -19.96
N ALA A 212 2.68 -23.58 -19.08
CA ALA A 212 3.63 -24.63 -19.45
C ALA A 212 2.95 -25.71 -20.30
N THR A 213 1.76 -26.14 -19.93
CA THR A 213 0.98 -27.14 -20.67
C THR A 213 0.57 -26.64 -22.06
N ILE A 214 0.06 -25.40 -22.16
CA ILE A 214 -0.39 -24.82 -23.44
C ILE A 214 0.79 -24.64 -24.42
N THR A 215 1.94 -24.24 -23.92
CA THR A 215 3.13 -23.97 -24.75
C THR A 215 4.00 -25.20 -25.00
N GLY A 216 3.84 -26.25 -24.21
CA GLY A 216 4.70 -27.44 -24.26
C GLY A 216 6.08 -27.23 -23.61
N PHE A 217 6.30 -26.16 -22.89
CA PHE A 217 7.54 -25.92 -22.14
C PHE A 217 7.58 -26.70 -20.83
N ALA A 218 8.78 -26.97 -20.36
CA ALA A 218 9.00 -27.70 -19.12
C ALA A 218 8.56 -26.90 -17.87
N ALA A 219 8.61 -25.58 -17.95
CA ALA A 219 8.20 -24.66 -16.88
C ALA A 219 7.88 -23.28 -17.43
N CYS A 220 7.14 -22.49 -16.63
CA CYS A 220 6.86 -21.09 -16.86
C CYS A 220 7.13 -20.31 -15.57
N SER A 221 7.52 -19.05 -15.68
CA SER A 221 7.68 -18.14 -14.54
C SER A 221 6.88 -16.87 -14.79
N LEU A 222 6.11 -16.44 -13.81
CA LEU A 222 5.33 -15.21 -13.83
C LEU A 222 6.07 -14.02 -13.16
N GLN A 223 7.36 -14.17 -12.81
CA GLN A 223 8.15 -13.14 -12.12
C GLN A 223 8.49 -11.91 -12.97
N PRO A 224 8.76 -12.00 -14.28
CA PRO A 224 9.08 -10.82 -15.08
C PRO A 224 7.95 -9.79 -15.10
N ASN A 225 8.27 -8.52 -14.85
CA ASN A 225 7.30 -7.44 -14.70
C ASN A 225 6.81 -6.83 -16.03
N SER A 226 7.42 -7.20 -17.15
CA SER A 226 7.08 -6.67 -18.47
C SER A 226 7.53 -7.62 -19.58
N GLY A 227 7.08 -7.40 -20.81
CA GLY A 227 7.55 -8.14 -21.97
C GLY A 227 9.06 -8.08 -22.12
N ALA A 228 9.65 -6.89 -22.10
CA ALA A 228 11.09 -6.71 -22.19
C ALA A 228 11.86 -7.40 -21.04
N ALA A 229 11.34 -7.39 -19.83
CA ALA A 229 11.94 -8.11 -18.70
C ALA A 229 11.87 -9.64 -18.91
N GLY A 230 10.78 -10.14 -19.49
CA GLY A 230 10.62 -11.55 -19.86
C GLY A 230 11.60 -11.98 -20.94
N GLU A 231 11.75 -11.19 -21.99
CA GLU A 231 12.73 -11.43 -23.07
C GLU A 231 14.16 -11.46 -22.51
N TYR A 232 14.51 -10.48 -21.68
CA TYR A 232 15.82 -10.43 -21.04
C TYR A 232 16.06 -11.62 -20.11
N ALA A 233 15.09 -11.99 -19.28
CA ALA A 233 15.18 -13.16 -18.41
C ALA A 233 15.37 -14.45 -19.23
N GLY A 234 14.63 -14.61 -20.32
CA GLY A 234 14.77 -15.74 -21.23
C GLY A 234 16.18 -15.83 -21.84
N LEU A 235 16.72 -14.70 -22.32
CA LEU A 235 18.11 -14.65 -22.84
C LEU A 235 19.14 -15.00 -21.78
N MET A 236 18.93 -14.56 -20.54
CA MET A 236 19.84 -14.90 -19.43
C MET A 236 19.80 -16.39 -19.09
N LEU A 237 18.62 -17.00 -19.11
CA LEU A 237 18.48 -18.45 -18.90
C LEU A 237 19.13 -19.28 -20.03
N ILE A 238 19.03 -18.83 -21.27
CA ILE A 238 19.69 -19.52 -22.42
C ILE A 238 21.21 -19.43 -22.30
N ARG A 239 21.72 -18.31 -21.75
CA ARG A 239 23.15 -18.08 -21.58
C ARG A 239 23.76 -18.85 -20.39
N ALA A 240 22.98 -19.15 -19.36
CA ALA A 240 23.44 -19.84 -18.15
C ALA A 240 23.72 -21.31 -18.38
#